data_b41d36cbe19b28ebbeb04431b8a2e8e6
#
_entry.id   b41d36cbe19b28ebbeb04431b8a2e8e6
#
_cell.length_a   1.000
_cell.length_b   1.000
_cell.length_c   1.000
_cell.angle_alpha   90.00
_cell.angle_beta   90.00
_cell.angle_gamma   90.00
#
_symmetry.space_group_name_H-M   'P 1'
#
loop_
_entity.id
_entity.type
_entity.pdbx_description
1 polymer ?
#
loop_
_entity_poly.entity_id
_entity_poly.type
_entity_poly.pdbx_seq_one_letter_code
_entity_poly.pdbx_strand_id
1 'polypeptide(L)'
;MALGAAGGDAVLGSVGRKRLCFALSGEDGRLRPGTIRTYPAQTATGVTAALIGYQRDLALPSLPARSAIAVAGLVRGDAIAITQSRWFVSRSGLHAMLGAPPLILNDFAAEAWGLCTTALSVQEVFGGAAAPTLQASGTYLVLGITSGLGVAVVHRSAAGAVTVLATEAGHGAFAAVDDELTALAAALSAGRRPVSAEEVISAPG
;
A
#
# COMPACT_ATOMS: atom_id res chain seq x y z
N MET A 1 6.65 -18.55 2.40
CA MET A 1 5.34 -19.17 2.68
C MET A 1 4.54 -19.10 1.39
N ALA A 2 4.37 -20.23 0.69
CA ALA A 2 3.60 -20.27 -0.55
C ALA A 2 2.14 -19.99 -0.19
N LEU A 3 1.55 -18.93 -0.75
CA LEU A 3 0.10 -18.74 -0.74
C LEU A 3 -0.52 -19.85 -1.59
N GLY A 4 -0.88 -20.95 -0.92
CA GLY A 4 -1.63 -22.01 -1.55
C GLY A 4 -2.93 -21.44 -2.12
N ALA A 5 -3.10 -21.61 -3.42
CA ALA A 5 -4.33 -21.27 -4.12
C ALA A 5 -5.48 -22.16 -3.62
N ALA A 6 -6.16 -21.71 -2.56
CA ALA A 6 -7.49 -22.19 -2.25
C ALA A 6 -8.46 -21.21 -2.91
N GLY A 7 -9.07 -21.60 -4.04
CA GLY A 7 -10.00 -20.80 -4.81
C GLY A 7 -11.16 -20.29 -3.97
N GLY A 8 -11.53 -19.06 -4.15
CA GLY A 8 -12.67 -18.39 -3.54
C GLY A 8 -12.58 -16.88 -3.74
N ASP A 9 -13.73 -16.26 -3.88
CA ASP A 9 -13.83 -14.79 -3.94
C ASP A 9 -13.18 -14.15 -2.71
N ALA A 10 -12.59 -12.98 -2.90
CA ALA A 10 -12.02 -12.19 -1.80
C ALA A 10 -12.40 -10.72 -1.93
N VAL A 11 -12.53 -10.05 -0.80
CA VAL A 11 -12.59 -8.59 -0.74
C VAL A 11 -11.18 -8.04 -0.80
N LEU A 12 -10.93 -7.17 -1.76
CA LEU A 12 -9.70 -6.40 -1.87
C LEU A 12 -9.98 -4.97 -1.44
N GLY A 13 -9.07 -4.39 -0.66
CA GLY A 13 -9.21 -3.03 -0.19
C GLY A 13 -7.91 -2.24 -0.26
N SER A 14 -8.03 -0.95 -0.55
CA SER A 14 -6.97 0.03 -0.39
C SER A 14 -7.50 1.15 0.51
N VAL A 15 -6.86 1.34 1.65
CA VAL A 15 -7.26 2.31 2.68
C VAL A 15 -6.18 3.36 2.79
N GLY A 16 -6.40 4.47 2.10
CA GLY A 16 -5.52 5.61 2.08
C GLY A 16 -6.06 6.79 2.90
N ARG A 17 -5.26 7.84 2.99
CA ARG A 17 -5.60 9.07 3.71
C ARG A 17 -6.83 9.79 3.18
N LYS A 18 -6.99 9.84 1.86
CA LYS A 18 -8.07 10.60 1.18
C LYS A 18 -9.21 9.71 0.69
N ARG A 19 -8.96 8.44 0.42
CA ARG A 19 -9.90 7.53 -0.24
C ARG A 19 -9.77 6.11 0.29
N LEU A 20 -10.90 5.43 0.30
CA LEU A 20 -11.00 3.99 0.46
C LEU A 20 -11.49 3.40 -0.88
N CYS A 21 -10.82 2.39 -1.37
CA CYS A 21 -11.22 1.70 -2.58
C CYS A 21 -11.41 0.22 -2.25
N PHE A 22 -12.54 -0.35 -2.69
CA PHE A 22 -12.81 -1.77 -2.54
C PHE A 22 -13.14 -2.41 -3.87
N ALA A 23 -12.82 -3.68 -3.99
CA ALA A 23 -13.14 -4.51 -5.14
C ALA A 23 -13.33 -5.97 -4.70
N LEU A 24 -13.89 -6.79 -5.57
CA LEU A 24 -13.85 -8.24 -5.44
C LEU A 24 -12.82 -8.83 -6.39
N SER A 25 -12.13 -9.88 -5.95
CA SER A 25 -11.41 -10.79 -6.84
C SER A 25 -12.24 -12.03 -7.12
N GLY A 26 -12.04 -12.63 -8.29
CA GLY A 26 -12.55 -13.96 -8.59
C GLY A 26 -11.66 -15.05 -8.01
N GLU A 27 -12.08 -16.30 -8.20
CA GLU A 27 -11.31 -17.50 -7.81
C GLU A 27 -9.94 -17.58 -8.48
N ASP A 28 -9.80 -16.96 -9.65
CA ASP A 28 -8.55 -16.83 -10.40
C ASP A 28 -7.60 -15.75 -9.84
N GLY A 29 -8.00 -15.07 -8.76
CA GLY A 29 -7.26 -13.97 -8.15
C GLY A 29 -7.33 -12.65 -8.92
N ARG A 30 -8.07 -12.58 -10.04
CA ARG A 30 -8.20 -11.37 -10.84
C ARG A 30 -9.31 -10.46 -10.32
N LEU A 31 -9.10 -9.16 -10.47
CA LEU A 31 -10.11 -8.17 -10.16
C LEU A 31 -11.37 -8.37 -11.02
N ARG A 32 -12.53 -8.22 -10.39
CA ARG A 32 -13.83 -8.11 -11.08
C ARG A 32 -14.09 -6.62 -11.37
N PRO A 33 -13.89 -6.11 -12.60
CA PRO A 33 -13.91 -4.67 -12.90
C PRO A 33 -15.19 -3.96 -12.46
N GLY A 34 -16.34 -4.57 -12.66
CA GLY A 34 -17.64 -4.00 -12.29
C GLY A 34 -17.87 -3.85 -10.78
N THR A 35 -16.96 -4.36 -9.94
CA THR A 35 -17.11 -4.34 -8.48
C THR A 35 -16.28 -3.24 -7.80
N ILE A 36 -15.47 -2.50 -8.53
CA ILE A 36 -14.62 -1.44 -7.96
C ILE A 36 -15.50 -0.26 -7.52
N ARG A 37 -15.34 0.14 -6.25
CA ARG A 37 -15.99 1.32 -5.67
C ARG A 37 -14.97 2.11 -4.85
N THR A 38 -15.13 3.43 -4.91
CA THR A 38 -14.26 4.37 -4.18
C THR A 38 -15.10 5.26 -3.30
N TYR A 39 -14.67 5.42 -2.05
CA TYR A 39 -15.33 6.22 -1.03
C TYR A 39 -14.39 7.30 -0.53
N PRO A 40 -14.85 8.57 -0.39
CA PRO A 40 -14.04 9.60 0.24
C PRO A 40 -13.84 9.27 1.74
N ALA A 41 -12.60 9.35 2.22
CA ALA A 41 -12.32 9.09 3.63
C ALA A 41 -13.04 10.08 4.56
N GLN A 42 -13.30 11.31 4.11
CA GLN A 42 -13.95 12.35 4.93
C GLN A 42 -15.41 12.03 5.26
N THR A 43 -16.12 11.30 4.41
CA THR A 43 -17.56 11.00 4.57
C THR A 43 -17.83 9.66 5.24
N ALA A 44 -16.86 8.78 5.30
CA ALA A 44 -17.02 7.50 5.96
C ALA A 44 -16.69 7.62 7.46
N THR A 45 -17.41 6.90 8.31
CA THR A 45 -17.21 6.87 9.76
C THR A 45 -16.20 5.83 10.22
N GLY A 46 -15.69 5.00 9.29
CA GLY A 46 -14.69 3.96 9.53
C GLY A 46 -14.63 2.97 8.36
N VAL A 47 -13.57 2.16 8.35
CA VAL A 47 -13.37 1.15 7.28
C VAL A 47 -14.50 0.12 7.26
N THR A 48 -14.95 -0.33 8.42
CA THR A 48 -16.07 -1.28 8.55
C THR A 48 -17.37 -0.69 7.99
N ALA A 49 -17.66 0.59 8.30
CA ALA A 49 -18.84 1.26 7.76
C ALA A 49 -18.77 1.42 6.24
N ALA A 50 -17.58 1.73 5.70
CA ALA A 50 -17.38 1.81 4.26
C ALA A 50 -17.55 0.44 3.57
N LEU A 51 -17.13 -0.67 4.21
CA LEU A 51 -17.36 -2.03 3.73
C LEU A 51 -18.85 -2.41 3.74
N ILE A 52 -19.62 -1.99 4.75
CA ILE A 52 -21.08 -2.14 4.77
C ILE A 52 -21.72 -1.38 3.61
N GLY A 53 -21.26 -0.15 3.37
CA GLY A 53 -21.67 0.63 2.19
C GLY A 53 -21.37 -0.09 0.89
N TYR A 54 -20.16 -0.63 0.77
CA TYR A 54 -19.71 -1.40 -0.38
C TYR A 54 -20.57 -2.64 -0.64
N GLN A 55 -20.90 -3.41 0.41
CA GLN A 55 -21.78 -4.56 0.32
C GLN A 55 -23.17 -4.15 -0.23
N ARG A 56 -23.72 -3.06 0.30
CA ARG A 56 -25.02 -2.53 -0.13
C ARG A 56 -24.99 -2.04 -1.58
N ASP A 57 -23.94 -1.29 -1.97
CA ASP A 57 -23.81 -0.72 -3.31
C ASP A 57 -23.67 -1.79 -4.41
N LEU A 58 -23.21 -2.98 -4.04
CA LEU A 58 -23.16 -4.14 -4.94
C LEU A 58 -24.35 -5.10 -4.75
N ALA A 59 -25.32 -4.78 -3.88
CA ALA A 59 -26.46 -5.63 -3.55
C ALA A 59 -26.04 -7.08 -3.17
N LEU A 60 -24.92 -7.22 -2.44
CA LEU A 60 -24.41 -8.53 -2.02
C LEU A 60 -25.14 -9.00 -0.76
N PRO A 61 -25.55 -10.29 -0.68
CA PRO A 61 -26.11 -10.85 0.54
C PRO A 61 -25.09 -10.86 1.70
N SER A 62 -23.82 -11.10 1.38
CA SER A 62 -22.70 -11.04 2.31
C SER A 62 -21.40 -10.72 1.58
N LEU A 63 -20.41 -10.21 2.30
CA LEU A 63 -19.06 -10.07 1.79
C LEU A 63 -18.32 -11.42 1.88
N PRO A 64 -17.38 -11.70 0.94
CA PRO A 64 -16.49 -12.85 1.09
C PRO A 64 -15.71 -12.80 2.40
N ALA A 65 -15.54 -13.94 3.05
CA ALA A 65 -14.76 -14.03 4.28
C ALA A 65 -13.27 -13.73 4.07
N ARG A 66 -12.73 -14.10 2.91
CA ARG A 66 -11.33 -13.81 2.55
C ARG A 66 -11.18 -12.34 2.18
N SER A 67 -10.12 -11.72 2.69
CA SER A 67 -9.84 -10.32 2.40
C SER A 67 -8.35 -10.01 2.39
N ALA A 68 -7.96 -9.06 1.53
CA ALA A 68 -6.64 -8.45 1.51
C ALA A 68 -6.79 -6.93 1.47
N ILE A 69 -6.29 -6.26 2.49
CA ILE A 69 -6.44 -4.83 2.67
C ILE A 69 -5.06 -4.17 2.72
N ALA A 70 -4.78 -3.34 1.74
CA ALA A 70 -3.61 -2.47 1.73
C ALA A 70 -3.91 -1.20 2.54
N VAL A 71 -3.01 -0.80 3.42
CA VAL A 71 -3.19 0.39 4.27
C VAL A 71 -1.98 1.32 4.18
N ALA A 72 -2.23 2.61 4.07
CA ALA A 72 -1.19 3.64 4.12
C ALA A 72 -0.71 3.83 5.57
N GLY A 73 0.16 2.95 6.04
CA GLY A 73 0.66 2.99 7.41
C GLY A 73 1.43 1.74 7.83
N LEU A 74 1.98 1.81 9.03
CA LEU A 74 2.74 0.71 9.63
C LEU A 74 1.80 -0.37 10.15
N VAL A 75 1.85 -1.56 9.55
CA VAL A 75 0.98 -2.70 9.90
C VAL A 75 1.53 -3.40 11.15
N ARG A 76 1.12 -2.92 12.32
CA ARG A 76 1.51 -3.49 13.61
C ARG A 76 0.32 -3.54 14.57
N GLY A 77 0.19 -4.64 15.30
CA GLY A 77 -0.89 -4.83 16.30
C GLY A 77 -2.28 -4.99 15.71
N ASP A 78 -3.30 -4.72 16.50
CA ASP A 78 -4.72 -4.79 16.12
C ASP A 78 -5.21 -3.51 15.48
N ALA A 79 -4.97 -2.37 16.12
CA ALA A 79 -5.34 -1.05 15.61
C ALA A 79 -4.20 -0.48 14.77
N ILE A 80 -4.38 -0.49 13.46
CA ILE A 80 -3.39 -0.03 12.48
C ILE A 80 -3.74 1.41 12.11
N ALA A 81 -2.93 2.37 12.55
CA ALA A 81 -3.12 3.77 12.25
C ALA A 81 -2.82 4.07 10.77
N ILE A 82 -3.64 4.89 10.14
CA ILE A 82 -3.40 5.43 8.81
C ILE A 82 -2.53 6.68 8.94
N THR A 83 -1.42 6.72 8.21
CA THR A 83 -0.46 7.84 8.25
C THR A 83 -1.15 9.17 7.97
N GLN A 84 -0.89 10.17 8.81
CA GLN A 84 -1.47 11.51 8.71
C GLN A 84 -3.01 11.54 8.67
N SER A 85 -3.66 10.59 9.32
CA SER A 85 -5.12 10.49 9.41
C SER A 85 -5.54 10.22 10.85
N ARG A 86 -6.79 10.56 11.18
CA ARG A 86 -7.42 10.15 12.45
C ARG A 86 -7.99 8.73 12.41
N TRP A 87 -7.85 8.07 11.27
CA TRP A 87 -8.42 6.77 11.01
C TRP A 87 -7.47 5.66 11.43
N PHE A 88 -8.06 4.56 11.77
CA PHE A 88 -7.37 3.30 11.98
C PHE A 88 -8.17 2.14 11.40
N VAL A 89 -7.49 1.07 11.09
CA VAL A 89 -8.06 -0.22 10.68
C VAL A 89 -7.96 -1.17 11.85
N SER A 90 -9.08 -1.70 12.34
CA SER A 90 -9.08 -2.75 13.37
C SER A 90 -9.05 -4.13 12.71
N ARG A 91 -8.02 -4.89 13.00
CA ARG A 91 -7.86 -6.26 12.52
C ARG A 91 -8.96 -7.17 13.09
N SER A 92 -9.21 -7.08 14.38
CA SER A 92 -10.27 -7.83 15.07
C SER A 92 -11.66 -7.41 14.60
N GLY A 93 -11.88 -6.11 14.34
CA GLY A 93 -13.14 -5.61 13.79
C GLY A 93 -13.41 -6.15 12.37
N LEU A 94 -12.41 -6.18 11.51
CA LEU A 94 -12.53 -6.79 10.18
C LEU A 94 -12.75 -8.30 10.27
N HIS A 95 -12.04 -9.00 11.16
CA HIS A 95 -12.24 -10.42 11.40
C HIS A 95 -13.69 -10.72 11.83
N ALA A 96 -14.21 -9.97 12.81
CA ALA A 96 -15.57 -10.16 13.28
C ALA A 96 -16.62 -9.90 12.19
N MET A 97 -16.37 -8.90 11.32
CA MET A 97 -17.27 -8.57 10.22
C MET A 97 -17.25 -9.60 9.09
N LEU A 98 -16.07 -10.07 8.70
CA LEU A 98 -15.88 -10.92 7.52
C LEU A 98 -15.91 -12.43 7.86
N GLY A 99 -15.78 -12.78 9.13
CA GLY A 99 -15.77 -14.18 9.59
C GLY A 99 -14.41 -14.90 9.43
N ALA A 100 -13.38 -14.20 8.90
CA ALA A 100 -12.02 -14.73 8.79
C ALA A 100 -10.97 -13.65 9.03
N PRO A 101 -9.75 -14.01 9.48
CA PRO A 101 -8.67 -13.05 9.68
C PRO A 101 -8.30 -12.35 8.37
N PRO A 102 -8.31 -11.00 8.31
CA PRO A 102 -7.90 -10.27 7.11
C PRO A 102 -6.38 -10.35 6.91
N LEU A 103 -5.94 -10.48 5.65
CA LEU A 103 -4.57 -10.15 5.28
C LEU A 103 -4.46 -8.62 5.19
N ILE A 104 -3.65 -8.02 6.05
CA ILE A 104 -3.41 -6.58 6.00
C ILE A 104 -1.95 -6.35 5.64
N LEU A 105 -1.71 -5.51 4.64
CA LEU A 105 -0.41 -5.14 4.12
C LEU A 105 -0.23 -3.63 4.19
N ASN A 106 1.01 -3.17 4.32
CA ASN A 106 1.32 -1.80 3.98
C ASN A 106 1.07 -1.59 2.47
N ASP A 107 0.62 -0.41 2.07
CA ASP A 107 0.25 -0.10 0.67
C ASP A 107 1.42 -0.29 -0.30
N PHE A 108 2.62 0.19 0.02
CA PHE A 108 3.81 -0.03 -0.81
C PHE A 108 4.27 -1.48 -0.85
N ALA A 109 4.11 -2.23 0.23
CA ALA A 109 4.34 -3.67 0.19
C ALA A 109 3.32 -4.37 -0.73
N ALA A 110 2.07 -3.94 -0.75
CA ALA A 110 1.06 -4.47 -1.65
C ALA A 110 1.38 -4.16 -3.12
N GLU A 111 1.81 -2.92 -3.43
CA GLU A 111 2.29 -2.54 -4.76
C GLU A 111 3.51 -3.36 -5.20
N ALA A 112 4.49 -3.53 -4.31
CA ALA A 112 5.68 -4.33 -4.58
C ALA A 112 5.32 -5.79 -4.89
N TRP A 113 4.37 -6.38 -4.18
CA TRP A 113 3.83 -7.71 -4.50
C TRP A 113 3.14 -7.72 -5.87
N GLY A 114 2.36 -6.69 -6.21
CA GLY A 114 1.74 -6.53 -7.53
C GLY A 114 2.79 -6.52 -8.64
N LEU A 115 3.85 -5.74 -8.48
CA LEU A 115 4.96 -5.67 -9.44
C LEU A 115 5.72 -7.00 -9.60
N CYS A 116 5.75 -7.86 -8.58
CA CYS A 116 6.36 -9.18 -8.66
C CYS A 116 5.54 -10.20 -9.45
N THR A 117 4.22 -9.97 -9.61
CA THR A 117 3.27 -10.93 -10.18
C THR A 117 2.77 -10.54 -11.55
N THR A 118 2.85 -9.27 -11.93
CA THR A 118 2.39 -8.75 -13.23
C THR A 118 3.55 -8.58 -14.20
N ALA A 119 3.27 -8.77 -15.50
CA ALA A 119 4.20 -8.34 -16.53
C ALA A 119 4.29 -6.82 -16.54
N LEU A 120 5.45 -6.28 -16.18
CA LEU A 120 5.69 -4.86 -16.15
C LEU A 120 5.82 -4.32 -17.58
N SER A 121 4.99 -3.38 -17.96
CA SER A 121 5.29 -2.48 -19.07
C SER A 121 6.16 -1.36 -18.52
N VAL A 122 7.47 -1.45 -18.72
CA VAL A 122 8.39 -0.37 -18.37
C VAL A 122 8.19 0.77 -19.36
N GLN A 123 7.81 1.94 -18.88
CA GLN A 123 7.59 3.11 -19.72
C GLN A 123 8.91 3.84 -20.05
N GLU A 124 9.83 3.85 -19.12
CA GLU A 124 11.11 4.56 -19.27
C GLU A 124 12.20 3.87 -18.43
N VAL A 125 13.42 3.82 -18.96
CA VAL A 125 14.59 3.27 -18.26
C VAL A 125 15.67 4.33 -18.20
N PHE A 126 16.07 4.70 -16.99
CA PHE A 126 17.15 5.63 -16.74
C PHE A 126 18.47 4.86 -16.53
N GLY A 127 19.59 5.47 -16.96
CA GLY A 127 20.92 4.92 -16.71
C GLY A 127 21.45 3.92 -17.72
N GLY A 128 20.79 3.74 -18.87
CA GLY A 128 21.31 2.93 -19.99
C GLY A 128 21.40 1.41 -19.76
N ALA A 129 20.85 0.92 -18.64
CA ALA A 129 20.75 -0.51 -18.37
C ALA A 129 19.56 -1.13 -19.10
N ALA A 130 19.59 -2.45 -19.32
CA ALA A 130 18.40 -3.17 -19.75
C ALA A 130 17.27 -2.99 -18.73
N ALA A 131 16.00 -2.96 -19.20
CA ALA A 131 14.85 -2.83 -18.34
C ALA A 131 14.91 -3.87 -17.19
N PRO A 132 14.90 -3.43 -15.94
CA PRO A 132 14.96 -4.36 -14.80
C PRO A 132 13.73 -5.24 -14.82
N THR A 133 13.91 -6.53 -14.71
CA THR A 133 12.80 -7.45 -14.47
C THR A 133 12.85 -7.90 -13.02
N LEU A 134 11.79 -7.67 -12.25
CA LEU A 134 11.66 -8.21 -10.90
C LEU A 134 11.57 -9.75 -10.89
N GLN A 135 11.73 -10.39 -12.05
CA GLN A 135 11.76 -11.85 -12.21
C GLN A 135 13.17 -12.44 -12.01
N ALA A 136 14.22 -11.66 -12.16
CA ALA A 136 15.58 -12.10 -11.88
C ALA A 136 15.83 -12.20 -10.36
N SER A 137 16.78 -13.05 -9.95
CA SER A 137 17.25 -13.05 -8.57
C SER A 137 17.98 -11.74 -8.26
N GLY A 138 17.71 -11.16 -7.09
CA GLY A 138 18.28 -9.88 -6.71
C GLY A 138 17.49 -9.18 -5.61
N THR A 139 17.97 -7.98 -5.27
CA THR A 139 17.27 -7.09 -4.33
C THR A 139 16.92 -5.79 -5.05
N TYR A 140 15.68 -5.39 -4.96
CA TYR A 140 15.10 -4.25 -5.66
C TYR A 140 14.46 -3.29 -4.66
N LEU A 141 14.52 -2.00 -4.96
CA LEU A 141 13.73 -0.99 -4.27
C LEU A 141 12.53 -0.62 -5.13
N VAL A 142 11.35 -0.62 -4.51
CA VAL A 142 10.12 -0.07 -5.08
C VAL A 142 9.90 1.28 -4.43
N LEU A 143 9.94 2.33 -5.22
CA LEU A 143 9.76 3.71 -4.79
C LEU A 143 8.49 4.27 -5.42
N GLY A 144 7.72 5.02 -4.66
CA GLY A 144 6.56 5.74 -5.16
C GLY A 144 6.50 7.14 -4.58
N ILE A 145 6.46 8.11 -5.47
CA ILE A 145 6.38 9.53 -5.14
C ILE A 145 4.97 10.01 -5.48
N THR A 146 4.20 10.32 -4.46
CA THR A 146 2.84 10.84 -4.59
C THR A 146 2.62 11.98 -3.59
N SER A 147 1.60 11.93 -2.74
CA SER A 147 1.46 12.82 -1.58
C SER A 147 2.41 12.47 -0.43
N GLY A 148 3.21 11.43 -0.60
CA GLY A 148 4.25 10.94 0.28
C GLY A 148 5.35 10.23 -0.51
N LEU A 149 6.36 9.73 0.17
CA LEU A 149 7.44 8.91 -0.36
C LEU A 149 7.34 7.50 0.25
N GLY A 150 6.72 6.60 -0.50
CA GLY A 150 6.65 5.20 -0.11
C GLY A 150 7.87 4.42 -0.59
N VAL A 151 8.34 3.49 0.23
CA VAL A 151 9.49 2.66 -0.08
C VAL A 151 9.24 1.23 0.38
N ALA A 152 9.43 0.27 -0.51
CA ALA A 152 9.44 -1.16 -0.17
C ALA A 152 10.69 -1.82 -0.76
N VAL A 153 11.16 -2.88 -0.10
CA VAL A 153 12.27 -3.71 -0.58
C VAL A 153 11.71 -5.04 -1.06
N VAL A 154 12.10 -5.45 -2.25
CA VAL A 154 11.81 -6.78 -2.78
C VAL A 154 13.12 -7.56 -2.87
N HIS A 155 13.14 -8.74 -2.29
CA HIS A 155 14.21 -9.70 -2.48
C HIS A 155 13.67 -10.94 -3.19
N ARG A 156 14.28 -11.30 -4.31
CA ARG A 156 14.02 -12.57 -5.00
C ARG A 156 15.25 -13.45 -4.91
N SER A 157 15.09 -14.60 -4.28
CA SER A 157 16.17 -15.59 -4.18
C SER A 157 16.44 -16.26 -5.53
N ALA A 158 17.59 -16.94 -5.65
CA ALA A 158 17.92 -17.75 -6.82
C ALA A 158 16.91 -18.91 -7.05
N ALA A 159 16.25 -19.38 -5.98
CA ALA A 159 15.18 -20.38 -6.07
C ALA A 159 13.81 -19.79 -6.44
N GLY A 160 13.74 -18.48 -6.76
CA GLY A 160 12.50 -17.79 -7.14
C GLY A 160 11.59 -17.36 -5.99
N ALA A 161 11.95 -17.64 -4.74
CA ALA A 161 11.19 -17.18 -3.58
C ALA A 161 11.27 -15.66 -3.45
N VAL A 162 10.11 -15.03 -3.24
CA VAL A 162 9.99 -13.57 -3.10
C VAL A 162 9.73 -13.20 -1.65
N THR A 163 10.44 -12.22 -1.15
CA THR A 163 10.20 -11.56 0.14
C THR A 163 10.01 -10.07 -0.11
N VAL A 164 8.96 -9.51 0.42
CA VAL A 164 8.70 -8.06 0.39
C VAL A 164 8.76 -7.52 1.80
N LEU A 165 9.55 -6.48 1.99
CA LEU A 165 9.69 -5.76 3.25
C LEU A 165 9.10 -4.36 3.09
N ALA A 166 8.05 -4.07 3.84
CA ALA A 166 7.56 -2.72 4.02
C ALA A 166 8.57 -1.89 4.81
N THR A 167 8.79 -0.66 4.40
CA THR A 167 9.65 0.28 5.13
C THR A 167 8.94 1.61 5.35
N GLU A 168 9.44 2.39 6.29
CA GLU A 168 9.08 3.80 6.47
C GLU A 168 10.28 4.71 6.10
N ALA A 169 11.06 4.30 5.11
CA ALA A 169 12.29 5.00 4.73
C ALA A 169 12.06 6.45 4.25
N GLY A 170 10.88 6.74 3.69
CA GLY A 170 10.49 8.10 3.34
C GLY A 170 10.44 9.06 4.54
N HIS A 171 10.18 8.54 5.74
CA HIS A 171 10.20 9.31 6.98
C HIS A 171 11.61 9.48 7.58
N GLY A 172 12.65 8.89 6.96
CA GLY A 172 14.04 9.13 7.32
C GLY A 172 14.44 10.59 7.18
N ALA A 173 15.40 11.05 7.99
CA ALA A 173 15.89 12.42 7.91
C ALA A 173 16.50 12.68 6.52
N PHE A 174 16.15 13.82 5.93
CA PHE A 174 16.73 14.26 4.67
C PHE A 174 18.21 14.65 4.90
N ALA A 175 19.11 14.03 4.15
CA ALA A 175 20.53 14.32 4.18
C ALA A 175 20.86 15.38 3.11
N ALA A 176 20.90 16.64 3.50
CA ALA A 176 21.36 17.71 2.63
C ALA A 176 22.88 17.55 2.36
N VAL A 177 23.28 17.52 1.09
CA VAL A 177 24.67 17.29 0.68
C VAL A 177 25.38 18.55 0.20
N ASP A 178 24.63 19.65 0.09
CA ASP A 178 25.14 20.97 -0.33
C ASP A 178 24.39 22.10 0.38
N ASP A 179 24.84 23.33 0.15
CA ASP A 179 24.28 24.53 0.79
C ASP A 179 22.85 24.84 0.31
N GLU A 180 22.52 24.55 -0.95
CA GLU A 180 21.19 24.77 -1.51
C GLU A 180 20.16 23.85 -0.85
N LEU A 181 20.45 22.55 -0.76
CA LEU A 181 19.60 21.57 -0.08
C LEU A 181 19.52 21.84 1.42
N THR A 182 20.59 22.32 2.03
CA THR A 182 20.59 22.75 3.44
C THR A 182 19.65 23.94 3.65
N ALA A 183 19.70 24.95 2.79
CA ALA A 183 18.81 26.11 2.84
C ALA A 183 17.34 25.71 2.62
N LEU A 184 17.08 24.79 1.66
CA LEU A 184 15.75 24.23 1.41
C LEU A 184 15.20 23.51 2.64
N ALA A 185 15.99 22.61 3.24
CA ALA A 185 15.59 21.88 4.44
C ALA A 185 15.31 22.84 5.61
N ALA A 186 16.13 23.86 5.80
CA ALA A 186 15.94 24.89 6.82
C ALA A 186 14.63 25.66 6.59
N ALA A 187 14.32 26.04 5.36
CA ALA A 187 13.08 26.73 5.00
C ALA A 187 11.84 25.87 5.28
N LEU A 188 11.86 24.58 4.89
CA LEU A 188 10.76 23.64 5.12
C LEU A 188 10.51 23.36 6.61
N SER A 189 11.58 23.23 7.40
CA SER A 189 11.47 22.98 8.84
C SER A 189 11.16 24.23 9.66
N ALA A 190 11.31 25.41 9.07
CA ALA A 190 11.37 26.68 9.80
C ALA A 190 12.39 26.61 10.97
N GLY A 191 13.48 25.86 10.79
CA GLY A 191 14.57 25.71 11.77
C GLY A 191 14.22 24.91 13.04
N ARG A 192 13.06 24.25 13.09
CA ARG A 192 12.55 23.64 14.35
C ARG A 192 12.83 22.14 14.50
N ARG A 193 13.02 21.42 13.41
CA ARG A 193 13.23 19.95 13.41
C ARG A 193 13.92 19.47 12.14
N PRO A 194 14.52 18.29 12.14
CA PRO A 194 14.95 17.67 10.90
C PRO A 194 13.77 17.49 9.94
N VAL A 195 14.00 17.68 8.65
CA VAL A 195 13.04 17.45 7.57
C VAL A 195 13.18 16.01 7.12
N SER A 196 12.08 15.31 6.85
CA SER A 196 12.11 13.98 6.26
C SER A 196 12.35 14.03 4.76
N ALA A 197 12.85 12.93 4.18
CA ALA A 197 13.00 12.78 2.74
C ALA A 197 11.64 12.98 2.03
N GLU A 198 10.55 12.48 2.61
CA GLU A 198 9.19 12.66 2.11
C GLU A 198 8.81 14.13 1.97
N GLU A 199 9.11 14.96 2.98
CA GLU A 199 8.76 16.40 2.95
C GLU A 199 9.50 17.17 1.88
N VAL A 200 10.66 16.68 1.44
CA VAL A 200 11.45 17.33 0.37
C VAL A 200 11.07 16.83 -1.02
N ILE A 201 10.78 15.54 -1.16
CA ILE A 201 10.66 14.85 -2.45
C ILE A 201 9.20 14.70 -2.89
N SER A 202 8.26 14.56 -1.95
CA SER A 202 6.87 14.30 -2.31
C SER A 202 6.10 15.59 -2.65
N ALA A 203 5.03 15.44 -3.42
CA ALA A 203 4.11 16.53 -3.64
C ALA A 203 3.32 16.82 -2.35
N PRO A 204 3.25 18.07 -1.87
CA PRO A 204 2.36 18.42 -0.78
C PRO A 204 0.92 18.07 -1.18
N GLY A 205 0.24 17.33 -0.32
CA GLY A 205 -1.12 16.83 -0.54
C GLY A 205 -2.18 17.93 -0.53
#